data_db6e4444f96ad7ab2f665f151bf03bce
#
_entry.id   db6e4444f96ad7ab2f665f151bf03bce
#
_cell.length_a   1.000
_cell.length_b   1.000
_cell.length_c   1.000
_cell.angle_alpha   90.00
_cell.angle_beta   90.00
_cell.angle_gamma   90.00
#
_symmetry.space_group_name_H-M   'P 1'
#
loop_
_entity.id
_entity.type
_entity.pdbx_description
1 polymer ?
#
loop_
_entity_poly.entity_id
_entity_poly.type
_entity_poly.pdbx_seq_one_letter_code
_entity_poly.pdbx_strand_id
1 'polypeptide(L)'
;MDLVKSYDFFQPEKCEERIHIIGCGAVGSTVAENLVRFGLTKITLYDFDTVEAHNIANQMFRHIDIGKTKVQALSEYLQEINPDIVDDLEIEDEGWHGQRMSGYIFLCVDNIDLRREIAEKNKTNTFIKAMFDFRIRLTDAQHYAARWNDRKMIENFLATMKFYHEEAKKENPVSACNVELSVVPTVRQICSVGVCNFINFVKSGGSILKKMILVDAFDYGIQAY
;
A
#
# COMPACT_ATOMS: atom_id res chain seq x y z
N MET A 1 17.97 12.24 -4.87
CA MET A 1 17.17 13.15 -3.97
C MET A 1 17.97 13.45 -2.69
N ASP A 2 17.89 14.69 -2.14
CA ASP A 2 18.57 15.04 -0.88
C ASP A 2 17.76 14.58 0.33
N LEU A 3 18.32 13.63 1.09
CA LEU A 3 17.69 13.01 2.27
C LEU A 3 18.24 13.52 3.62
N VAL A 4 18.96 14.65 3.64
CA VAL A 4 19.64 15.15 4.84
C VAL A 4 18.76 15.21 6.10
N LYS A 5 17.44 15.43 5.94
CA LYS A 5 16.48 15.50 7.07
C LYS A 5 16.05 14.14 7.62
N SER A 6 16.22 13.06 6.87
CA SER A 6 15.72 11.73 7.22
C SER A 6 16.80 10.65 7.24
N TYR A 7 17.97 10.89 6.67
CA TYR A 7 19.03 9.89 6.46
C TYR A 7 19.53 9.25 7.76
N ASP A 8 19.76 10.05 8.81
CA ASP A 8 20.19 9.54 10.11
C ASP A 8 19.11 8.68 10.79
N PHE A 9 17.83 8.92 10.46
CA PHE A 9 16.73 8.13 10.96
C PHE A 9 16.54 6.84 10.17
N PHE A 10 16.60 6.91 8.83
CA PHE A 10 16.42 5.78 7.91
C PHE A 10 17.35 5.92 6.71
N GLN A 11 18.14 4.89 6.46
CA GLN A 11 19.04 4.76 5.32
C GLN A 11 18.35 3.86 4.28
N PRO A 12 17.95 4.37 3.11
CA PRO A 12 17.19 3.60 2.13
C PRO A 12 17.96 2.39 1.59
N GLU A 13 19.29 2.43 1.61
CA GLU A 13 20.16 1.32 1.21
C GLU A 13 19.97 0.06 2.06
N LYS A 14 19.40 0.19 3.26
CA LYS A 14 19.03 -0.97 4.10
C LYS A 14 17.83 -1.74 3.57
N CYS A 15 17.06 -1.15 2.66
CA CYS A 15 15.96 -1.79 1.97
C CYS A 15 16.43 -2.26 0.58
N GLU A 16 17.16 -3.37 0.54
CA GLU A 16 17.73 -3.91 -0.70
C GLU A 16 16.68 -4.57 -1.60
N GLU A 17 15.61 -5.04 -0.99
CA GLU A 17 14.56 -5.81 -1.65
C GLU A 17 13.56 -4.90 -2.40
N ARG A 18 12.96 -5.45 -3.45
CA ARG A 18 11.91 -4.78 -4.22
C ARG A 18 10.60 -4.64 -3.41
N ILE A 19 9.90 -3.57 -3.65
CA ILE A 19 8.59 -3.27 -3.06
C ILE A 19 7.54 -3.37 -4.17
N HIS A 20 6.53 -4.21 -3.97
CA HIS A 20 5.40 -4.36 -4.87
C HIS A 20 4.18 -3.66 -4.26
N ILE A 21 3.62 -2.68 -4.97
CA ILE A 21 2.40 -1.96 -4.56
C ILE A 21 1.27 -2.40 -5.48
N ILE A 22 0.35 -3.18 -4.93
CA ILE A 22 -0.76 -3.77 -5.69
C ILE A 22 -2.02 -2.95 -5.44
N GLY A 23 -2.45 -2.21 -6.47
CA GLY A 23 -3.46 -1.16 -6.43
C GLY A 23 -2.84 0.22 -6.25
N CYS A 24 -3.04 1.13 -7.22
CA CYS A 24 -2.52 2.51 -7.22
C CYS A 24 -3.62 3.55 -6.98
N GLY A 25 -4.71 3.16 -6.30
CA GLY A 25 -5.78 4.07 -5.87
C GLY A 25 -5.36 5.00 -4.72
N ALA A 26 -6.31 5.38 -3.87
CA ALA A 26 -6.08 6.31 -2.76
C ALA A 26 -4.97 5.85 -1.80
N VAL A 27 -4.99 4.58 -1.42
CA VAL A 27 -3.97 3.99 -0.54
C VAL A 27 -2.64 3.84 -1.25
N GLY A 28 -2.61 3.13 -2.37
CA GLY A 28 -1.35 2.77 -3.03
C GLY A 28 -0.59 3.97 -3.54
N SER A 29 -1.27 4.99 -4.10
CA SER A 29 -0.60 6.22 -4.53
C SER A 29 0.01 7.00 -3.35
N THR A 30 -0.69 7.03 -2.20
CA THR A 30 -0.18 7.67 -0.98
C THR A 30 0.99 6.89 -0.37
N VAL A 31 0.92 5.55 -0.32
CA VAL A 31 2.02 4.68 0.15
C VAL A 31 3.25 4.87 -0.74
N ALA A 32 3.07 4.84 -2.07
CA ALA A 32 4.16 5.02 -3.02
C ALA A 32 4.89 6.36 -2.82
N GLU A 33 4.14 7.46 -2.70
CA GLU A 33 4.73 8.76 -2.41
C GLU A 33 5.54 8.76 -1.12
N ASN A 34 4.98 8.23 -0.03
CA ASN A 34 5.68 8.18 1.26
C ASN A 34 6.98 7.38 1.16
N LEU A 35 6.98 6.23 0.48
CA LEU A 35 8.17 5.39 0.31
C LEU A 35 9.25 6.09 -0.52
N VAL A 36 8.86 6.73 -1.62
CA VAL A 36 9.79 7.48 -2.48
C VAL A 36 10.39 8.67 -1.75
N ARG A 37 9.63 9.36 -0.89
CA ARG A 37 10.15 10.45 -0.05
C ARG A 37 11.13 9.97 1.04
N PHE A 38 11.11 8.68 1.38
CA PHE A 38 12.15 8.02 2.18
C PHE A 38 13.37 7.56 1.35
N GLY A 39 13.39 7.82 0.02
CA GLY A 39 14.49 7.47 -0.87
C GLY A 39 14.42 6.05 -1.42
N LEU A 40 13.30 5.35 -1.26
CA LEU A 40 13.14 4.00 -1.79
C LEU A 40 12.79 4.06 -3.28
N THR A 41 13.57 3.36 -4.11
CA THR A 41 13.49 3.41 -5.57
C THR A 41 13.01 2.11 -6.21
N LYS A 42 13.37 0.95 -5.63
CA LYS A 42 13.04 -0.37 -6.18
C LYS A 42 11.56 -0.71 -5.97
N ILE A 43 10.68 -0.10 -6.76
CA ILE A 43 9.23 -0.23 -6.64
C ILE A 43 8.63 -0.79 -7.94
N THR A 44 7.66 -1.70 -7.82
CA THR A 44 6.79 -2.13 -8.92
C THR A 44 5.35 -1.73 -8.59
N LEU A 45 4.71 -1.01 -9.49
CA LEU A 45 3.32 -0.54 -9.37
C LEU A 45 2.40 -1.44 -10.20
N TYR A 46 1.28 -1.89 -9.61
CA TYR A 46 0.29 -2.74 -10.27
C TYR A 46 -1.08 -2.07 -10.22
N ASP A 47 -1.66 -1.74 -11.35
CA ASP A 47 -3.04 -1.27 -11.46
C ASP A 47 -3.48 -1.30 -12.93
N PHE A 48 -4.72 -1.69 -13.21
CA PHE A 48 -5.28 -1.73 -14.56
C PHE A 48 -6.23 -0.57 -14.87
N ASP A 49 -6.53 0.28 -13.88
CA ASP A 49 -7.45 1.40 -14.03
C ASP A 49 -6.81 2.60 -14.71
N THR A 50 -7.67 3.48 -15.21
CA THR A 50 -7.32 4.83 -15.65
C THR A 50 -7.70 5.87 -14.60
N VAL A 51 -7.04 7.03 -14.67
CA VAL A 51 -7.35 8.17 -13.80
C VAL A 51 -8.63 8.86 -14.28
N GLU A 52 -9.61 8.95 -13.38
CA GLU A 52 -10.87 9.66 -13.60
C GLU A 52 -10.96 10.92 -12.74
N ALA A 53 -11.86 11.84 -13.12
CA ALA A 53 -12.00 13.13 -12.41
C ALA A 53 -12.29 12.98 -10.91
N HIS A 54 -13.08 11.99 -10.51
CA HIS A 54 -13.38 11.73 -9.09
C HIS A 54 -12.18 11.21 -8.29
N ASN A 55 -11.16 10.65 -8.94
CA ASN A 55 -9.95 10.18 -8.27
C ASN A 55 -9.09 11.33 -7.73
N ILE A 56 -9.18 12.51 -8.31
CA ILE A 56 -8.36 13.68 -7.93
C ILE A 56 -8.62 14.10 -6.47
N ALA A 57 -9.85 13.86 -5.97
CA ALA A 57 -10.24 14.29 -4.63
C ALA A 57 -9.50 13.56 -3.50
N ASN A 58 -9.05 12.31 -3.70
CA ASN A 58 -8.46 11.49 -2.62
C ASN A 58 -7.25 10.63 -3.01
N GLN A 59 -6.81 10.69 -4.28
CA GLN A 59 -5.62 10.00 -4.79
C GLN A 59 -4.51 11.01 -5.11
N MET A 60 -3.30 10.54 -5.41
CA MET A 60 -2.14 11.41 -5.68
C MET A 60 -2.06 11.84 -7.14
N PHE A 61 -3.19 11.89 -7.83
CA PHE A 61 -3.26 12.31 -9.23
C PHE A 61 -3.61 13.79 -9.36
N ARG A 62 -3.16 14.38 -10.46
CA ARG A 62 -3.40 15.76 -10.85
C ARG A 62 -4.45 15.82 -11.96
N HIS A 63 -5.07 16.96 -12.15
CA HIS A 63 -6.07 17.14 -13.22
C HIS A 63 -5.51 16.79 -14.62
N ILE A 64 -4.21 17.03 -14.85
CA ILE A 64 -3.53 16.72 -16.11
C ILE A 64 -3.37 15.20 -16.34
N ASP A 65 -3.55 14.39 -15.32
CA ASP A 65 -3.37 12.94 -15.37
C ASP A 65 -4.66 12.20 -15.77
N ILE A 66 -5.79 12.91 -15.86
CA ILE A 66 -7.07 12.29 -16.26
C ILE A 66 -6.95 11.66 -17.65
N GLY A 67 -7.33 10.37 -17.72
CA GLY A 67 -7.27 9.55 -18.94
C GLY A 67 -5.98 8.75 -19.11
N LYS A 68 -4.91 8.99 -18.33
CA LYS A 68 -3.73 8.12 -18.28
C LYS A 68 -4.05 6.86 -17.46
N THR A 69 -3.29 5.76 -17.65
CA THR A 69 -3.33 4.66 -16.69
C THR A 69 -2.83 5.13 -15.33
N LYS A 70 -3.39 4.59 -14.23
CA LYS A 70 -2.98 4.98 -12.87
C LYS A 70 -1.50 4.73 -12.62
N VAL A 71 -0.96 3.61 -13.11
CA VAL A 71 0.46 3.29 -12.96
C VAL A 71 1.36 4.27 -13.70
N GLN A 72 0.99 4.69 -14.92
CA GLN A 72 1.74 5.69 -15.68
C GLN A 72 1.71 7.05 -14.97
N ALA A 73 0.52 7.55 -14.61
CA ALA A 73 0.36 8.84 -13.95
C ALA A 73 1.13 8.89 -12.62
N LEU A 74 1.06 7.80 -11.83
CA LEU A 74 1.78 7.70 -10.58
C LEU A 74 3.30 7.63 -10.81
N SER A 75 3.77 6.86 -11.80
CA SER A 75 5.18 6.78 -12.17
C SER A 75 5.75 8.16 -12.49
N GLU A 76 5.07 8.93 -13.35
CA GLU A 76 5.47 10.30 -13.70
C GLU A 76 5.54 11.21 -12.46
N TYR A 77 4.54 11.14 -11.59
CA TYR A 77 4.50 11.90 -10.35
C TYR A 77 5.65 11.55 -9.39
N LEU A 78 5.95 10.27 -9.23
CA LEU A 78 7.04 9.80 -8.38
C LEU A 78 8.42 10.21 -8.92
N GLN A 79 8.60 10.22 -10.23
CA GLN A 79 9.83 10.71 -10.89
C GLN A 79 10.04 12.22 -10.69
N GLU A 80 8.97 13.02 -10.62
CA GLU A 80 9.07 14.44 -10.28
C GLU A 80 9.56 14.64 -8.83
N ILE A 81 9.20 13.73 -7.90
CA ILE A 81 9.66 13.78 -6.51
C ILE A 81 11.11 13.32 -6.40
N ASN A 82 11.43 12.20 -7.01
CA ASN A 82 12.76 11.59 -6.98
C ASN A 82 13.17 11.09 -8.37
N PRO A 83 13.93 11.89 -9.15
CA PRO A 83 14.41 11.46 -10.46
C PRO A 83 15.24 10.17 -10.47
N ASP A 84 15.89 9.84 -9.35
CA ASP A 84 16.74 8.64 -9.24
C ASP A 84 15.94 7.32 -9.32
N ILE A 85 14.58 7.38 -9.24
CA ILE A 85 13.73 6.21 -9.31
C ILE A 85 13.58 5.63 -10.72
N VAL A 86 13.93 6.38 -11.77
CA VAL A 86 13.63 6.06 -13.16
C VAL A 86 14.16 4.68 -13.61
N ASP A 87 15.33 4.30 -13.13
CA ASP A 87 15.98 3.03 -13.50
C ASP A 87 15.44 1.82 -12.70
N ASP A 88 14.82 2.05 -11.57
CA ASP A 88 14.37 1.03 -10.63
C ASP A 88 12.85 0.84 -10.60
N LEU A 89 12.07 1.83 -11.07
CA LEU A 89 10.61 1.80 -11.06
C LEU A 89 10.07 0.96 -12.21
N GLU A 90 9.26 -0.03 -11.88
CA GLU A 90 8.55 -0.87 -12.84
C GLU A 90 7.04 -0.61 -12.75
N ILE A 91 6.33 -0.75 -13.88
CA ILE A 91 4.87 -0.62 -13.94
C ILE A 91 4.26 -1.86 -14.61
N GLU A 92 3.13 -2.32 -14.06
CA GLU A 92 2.31 -3.44 -14.53
C GLU A 92 0.88 -2.94 -14.73
N ASP A 93 0.56 -2.46 -15.92
CA ASP A 93 -0.71 -1.81 -16.26
C ASP A 93 -1.89 -2.78 -16.46
N GLU A 94 -1.62 -4.08 -16.52
CA GLU A 94 -2.64 -5.13 -16.47
C GLU A 94 -3.00 -5.56 -15.01
N GLY A 95 -2.36 -4.93 -14.01
CA GLY A 95 -2.48 -5.31 -12.61
C GLY A 95 -1.77 -6.63 -12.28
N TRP A 96 -2.04 -7.17 -11.08
CA TRP A 96 -1.49 -8.45 -10.69
C TRP A 96 -2.39 -9.61 -11.18
N HIS A 97 -1.82 -10.54 -11.93
CA HIS A 97 -2.49 -11.71 -12.48
C HIS A 97 -1.69 -13.02 -12.28
N GLY A 98 -0.78 -13.03 -11.27
CA GLY A 98 0.00 -14.21 -10.91
C GLY A 98 1.51 -14.06 -11.12
N GLN A 99 2.00 -12.86 -11.40
CA GLN A 99 3.43 -12.59 -11.52
C GLN A 99 4.16 -13.00 -10.24
N ARG A 100 5.39 -13.49 -10.41
CA ARG A 100 6.26 -13.82 -9.27
C ARG A 100 6.71 -12.55 -8.59
N MET A 101 6.62 -12.54 -7.27
CA MET A 101 7.03 -11.42 -6.43
C MET A 101 8.07 -11.86 -5.40
N SER A 102 8.90 -10.91 -4.98
CA SER A 102 9.88 -11.09 -3.91
C SER A 102 9.95 -9.81 -3.07
N GLY A 103 10.58 -9.85 -1.91
CA GLY A 103 10.75 -8.66 -1.08
C GLY A 103 9.47 -8.27 -0.32
N TYR A 104 8.95 -7.09 -0.51
CA TYR A 104 7.86 -6.54 0.28
C TYR A 104 6.61 -6.32 -0.58
N ILE A 105 5.46 -6.78 -0.07
CA ILE A 105 4.18 -6.69 -0.79
C ILE A 105 3.25 -5.75 -0.02
N PHE A 106 2.73 -4.72 -0.69
CA PHE A 106 1.72 -3.81 -0.18
C PHE A 106 0.39 -4.06 -0.89
N LEU A 107 -0.61 -4.55 -0.17
CA LEU A 107 -1.94 -4.85 -0.67
C LEU A 107 -2.81 -3.59 -0.50
N CYS A 108 -3.00 -2.85 -1.59
CA CYS A 108 -3.68 -1.56 -1.61
C CYS A 108 -4.94 -1.56 -2.50
N VAL A 109 -5.34 -2.74 -3.04
CA VAL A 109 -6.58 -2.90 -3.80
C VAL A 109 -7.80 -2.86 -2.87
N ASP A 110 -8.96 -2.53 -3.37
CA ASP A 110 -10.23 -2.53 -2.63
C ASP A 110 -10.84 -3.94 -2.49
N ASN A 111 -10.54 -4.84 -3.42
CA ASN A 111 -11.08 -6.19 -3.49
C ASN A 111 -10.42 -7.15 -2.49
N ILE A 112 -11.16 -7.58 -1.46
CA ILE A 112 -10.66 -8.50 -0.43
C ILE A 112 -10.38 -9.91 -0.98
N ASP A 113 -11.13 -10.35 -1.99
CA ASP A 113 -10.93 -11.67 -2.60
C ASP A 113 -9.60 -11.73 -3.36
N LEU A 114 -9.25 -10.64 -4.07
CA LEU A 114 -7.94 -10.51 -4.73
C LEU A 114 -6.80 -10.46 -3.69
N ARG A 115 -6.96 -9.73 -2.57
CA ARG A 115 -5.96 -9.70 -1.49
C ARG A 115 -5.71 -11.09 -0.93
N ARG A 116 -6.78 -11.85 -0.66
CA ARG A 116 -6.71 -13.23 -0.19
C ARG A 116 -6.04 -14.13 -1.21
N GLU A 117 -6.40 -14.03 -2.49
CA GLU A 117 -5.79 -14.80 -3.57
C GLU A 117 -4.28 -14.57 -3.65
N ILE A 118 -3.84 -13.31 -3.62
CA ILE A 118 -2.42 -12.95 -3.62
C ILE A 118 -1.70 -13.59 -2.43
N ALA A 119 -2.25 -13.45 -1.23
CA ALA A 119 -1.65 -13.99 -0.02
C ALA A 119 -1.61 -15.52 -0.01
N GLU A 120 -2.69 -16.20 -0.44
CA GLU A 120 -2.75 -17.66 -0.51
C GLU A 120 -1.82 -18.25 -1.56
N LYS A 121 -1.77 -17.68 -2.76
CA LYS A 121 -0.85 -18.14 -3.82
C LYS A 121 0.62 -17.98 -3.43
N ASN A 122 0.92 -17.02 -2.57
CA ASN A 122 2.28 -16.74 -2.12
C ASN A 122 2.62 -17.30 -0.72
N LYS A 123 1.72 -18.04 -0.04
CA LYS A 123 1.93 -18.48 1.36
C LYS A 123 3.19 -19.32 1.59
N THR A 124 3.71 -19.97 0.54
CA THR A 124 4.94 -20.77 0.60
C THR A 124 6.12 -20.10 -0.13
N ASN A 125 5.96 -18.87 -0.59
CA ASN A 125 6.99 -18.14 -1.29
C ASN A 125 8.02 -17.56 -0.30
N THR A 126 9.17 -18.20 -0.19
CA THR A 126 10.26 -17.82 0.74
C THR A 126 11.03 -16.57 0.33
N PHE A 127 10.84 -16.06 -0.89
CA PHE A 127 11.46 -14.83 -1.36
C PHE A 127 10.74 -13.56 -0.86
N ILE A 128 9.49 -13.69 -0.40
CA ILE A 128 8.77 -12.58 0.23
C ILE A 128 9.23 -12.44 1.69
N LYS A 129 9.53 -11.23 2.11
CA LYS A 129 9.96 -10.88 3.48
C LYS A 129 8.78 -10.55 4.38
N ALA A 130 7.86 -9.72 3.88
CA ALA A 130 6.66 -9.32 4.60
C ALA A 130 5.55 -8.86 3.65
N MET A 131 4.29 -8.98 4.13
CA MET A 131 3.13 -8.37 3.49
C MET A 131 2.49 -7.33 4.41
N PHE A 132 1.99 -6.26 3.80
CA PHE A 132 1.35 -5.10 4.43
C PHE A 132 0.01 -4.86 3.75
N ASP A 133 -1.08 -4.91 4.51
CA ASP A 133 -2.45 -4.79 4.00
C ASP A 133 -3.12 -3.56 4.61
N PHE A 134 -3.87 -2.81 3.81
CA PHE A 134 -4.53 -1.56 4.21
C PHE A 134 -6.00 -1.63 3.86
N ARG A 135 -6.86 -1.43 4.84
CA ARG A 135 -8.32 -1.43 4.68
C ARG A 135 -8.88 -0.14 5.23
N ILE A 136 -9.72 0.51 4.46
CA ILE A 136 -10.27 1.82 4.80
C ILE A 136 -11.78 1.74 4.79
N ARG A 137 -12.39 2.35 5.79
CA ARG A 137 -13.77 2.81 5.81
C ARG A 137 -13.79 4.35 5.74
N LEU A 138 -14.95 4.96 5.96
CA LEU A 138 -15.06 6.41 5.84
C LEU A 138 -14.20 7.15 6.88
N THR A 139 -14.33 6.81 8.17
CA THR A 139 -13.66 7.51 9.28
C THR A 139 -12.59 6.68 9.97
N ASP A 140 -12.62 5.37 9.79
CA ASP A 140 -11.69 4.43 10.42
C ASP A 140 -10.96 3.59 9.38
N ALA A 141 -9.81 3.06 9.78
CA ALA A 141 -8.99 2.23 8.92
C ALA A 141 -8.20 1.20 9.71
N GLN A 142 -7.81 0.13 9.03
CA GLN A 142 -7.07 -0.98 9.59
C GLN A 142 -5.84 -1.26 8.73
N HIS A 143 -4.72 -1.50 9.39
CA HIS A 143 -3.51 -1.97 8.77
C HIS A 143 -3.11 -3.31 9.38
N TYR A 144 -2.86 -4.30 8.52
CA TYR A 144 -2.37 -5.61 8.93
C TYR A 144 -1.01 -5.86 8.31
N ALA A 145 -0.12 -6.54 9.05
CA ALA A 145 1.18 -6.93 8.52
C ALA A 145 1.62 -8.30 9.05
N ALA A 146 2.36 -9.03 8.21
CA ALA A 146 2.92 -10.32 8.57
C ALA A 146 4.34 -10.49 8.01
N ARG A 147 5.25 -11.03 8.84
CA ARG A 147 6.52 -11.59 8.36
C ARG A 147 6.20 -12.86 7.57
N TRP A 148 6.73 -12.94 6.36
CA TRP A 148 6.36 -14.03 5.45
C TRP A 148 7.17 -15.33 5.66
N ASN A 149 8.15 -15.29 6.56
CA ASN A 149 8.86 -16.47 7.05
C ASN A 149 8.27 -17.06 8.35
N ASP A 150 7.19 -16.48 8.89
CA ASP A 150 6.50 -16.93 10.11
C ASP A 150 5.13 -17.51 9.73
N ARG A 151 5.05 -18.85 9.71
CA ARG A 151 3.83 -19.55 9.32
C ARG A 151 2.60 -19.15 10.16
N LYS A 152 2.77 -18.94 11.46
CA LYS A 152 1.65 -18.55 12.35
C LYS A 152 1.17 -17.13 12.01
N MET A 153 2.10 -16.22 11.69
CA MET A 153 1.72 -14.88 11.25
C MET A 153 0.99 -14.91 9.91
N ILE A 154 1.43 -15.73 8.95
CA ILE A 154 0.74 -15.92 7.67
C ILE A 154 -0.68 -16.46 7.87
N GLU A 155 -0.85 -17.50 8.69
CA GLU A 155 -2.16 -18.07 8.99
C GLU A 155 -3.10 -17.06 9.66
N ASN A 156 -2.60 -16.25 10.59
CA ASN A 156 -3.37 -15.18 11.24
C ASN A 156 -3.71 -14.05 10.24
N PHE A 157 -2.78 -13.67 9.38
CA PHE A 157 -3.00 -12.68 8.33
C PHE A 157 -4.10 -13.11 7.36
N LEU A 158 -4.05 -14.33 6.86
CA LEU A 158 -5.09 -14.93 6.02
C LEU A 158 -6.44 -15.04 6.75
N ALA A 159 -6.43 -15.33 8.06
CA ALA A 159 -7.65 -15.39 8.86
C ALA A 159 -8.39 -14.06 8.92
N THR A 160 -7.70 -12.92 8.79
CA THR A 160 -8.33 -11.59 8.73
C THR A 160 -9.09 -11.33 7.43
N MET A 161 -8.95 -12.19 6.41
CA MET A 161 -9.55 -12.05 5.08
C MET A 161 -10.67 -13.08 4.85
N LYS A 162 -11.22 -13.72 5.90
CA LYS A 162 -12.26 -14.78 5.81
C LYS A 162 -13.68 -14.22 5.69
N PHE A 163 -13.88 -13.22 4.85
CA PHE A 163 -15.18 -12.68 4.47
C PHE A 163 -15.17 -12.37 2.97
N TYR A 164 -16.36 -12.22 2.37
CA TYR A 164 -16.48 -11.98 0.95
C TYR A 164 -16.50 -10.48 0.63
N HIS A 165 -16.04 -10.12 -0.56
CA HIS A 165 -16.02 -8.73 -1.02
C HIS A 165 -17.42 -8.08 -0.97
N GLU A 166 -18.46 -8.81 -1.35
CA GLU A 166 -19.85 -8.35 -1.29
C GLU A 166 -20.35 -8.06 0.14
N GLU A 167 -19.78 -8.74 1.15
CA GLU A 167 -20.06 -8.46 2.57
C GLU A 167 -19.38 -7.16 3.01
N ALA A 168 -18.11 -6.97 2.61
CA ALA A 168 -17.37 -5.76 2.90
C ALA A 168 -18.02 -4.51 2.28
N LYS A 169 -18.50 -4.61 1.03
CA LYS A 169 -19.19 -3.51 0.35
C LYS A 169 -20.46 -3.04 1.06
N LYS A 170 -21.19 -3.95 1.71
CA LYS A 170 -22.40 -3.57 2.45
C LYS A 170 -22.14 -2.74 3.71
N GLU A 171 -20.92 -2.84 4.26
CA GLU A 171 -20.52 -2.08 5.44
C GLU A 171 -19.95 -0.70 5.09
N ASN A 172 -19.56 -0.47 3.82
CA ASN A 172 -19.03 0.80 3.38
C ASN A 172 -20.14 1.75 2.95
N PRO A 173 -20.18 3.00 3.44
CA PRO A 173 -21.11 3.98 2.98
C PRO A 173 -20.84 4.34 1.51
N VAL A 174 -21.90 4.52 0.74
CA VAL A 174 -21.84 4.90 -0.68
C VAL A 174 -22.47 6.26 -0.91
N SER A 175 -21.99 6.97 -1.92
CA SER A 175 -22.55 8.23 -2.38
C SER A 175 -23.89 8.02 -3.10
N ALA A 176 -24.61 9.11 -3.39
CA ALA A 176 -25.82 9.08 -4.21
C ALA A 176 -25.58 8.50 -5.62
N CYS A 177 -24.33 8.50 -6.11
CA CYS A 177 -23.90 7.89 -7.38
C CYS A 177 -23.36 6.47 -7.23
N ASN A 178 -23.60 5.81 -6.08
CA ASN A 178 -23.16 4.45 -5.76
C ASN A 178 -21.62 4.24 -5.81
N VAL A 179 -20.86 5.29 -5.49
CA VAL A 179 -19.39 5.23 -5.32
C VAL A 179 -19.08 5.12 -3.84
N GLU A 180 -18.18 4.19 -3.45
CA GLU A 180 -17.74 4.06 -2.07
C GLU A 180 -17.13 5.37 -1.56
N LEU A 181 -17.55 5.78 -0.36
CA LEU A 181 -17.06 7.01 0.24
C LEU A 181 -15.71 6.77 0.91
N SER A 182 -14.76 7.62 0.61
CA SER A 182 -13.50 7.69 1.34
C SER A 182 -13.05 9.15 1.46
N VAL A 183 -12.39 9.48 2.56
CA VAL A 183 -11.92 10.83 2.83
C VAL A 183 -10.42 10.88 3.03
N VAL A 184 -9.80 11.93 2.52
CA VAL A 184 -8.35 12.13 2.52
C VAL A 184 -7.70 11.95 3.90
N PRO A 185 -8.23 12.51 5.01
CA PRO A 185 -7.59 12.35 6.32
C PRO A 185 -7.44 10.89 6.75
N THR A 186 -8.47 10.06 6.58
CA THR A 186 -8.42 8.62 6.91
C THR A 186 -7.37 7.90 6.07
N VAL A 187 -7.36 8.15 4.75
CA VAL A 187 -6.38 7.58 3.82
C VAL A 187 -4.95 7.93 4.25
N ARG A 188 -4.69 9.23 4.48
CA ARG A 188 -3.35 9.72 4.81
C ARG A 188 -2.85 9.17 6.14
N GLN A 189 -3.69 9.11 7.15
CA GLN A 189 -3.31 8.61 8.47
C GLN A 189 -2.93 7.14 8.42
N ILE A 190 -3.76 6.27 7.84
CA ILE A 190 -3.43 4.84 7.79
C ILE A 190 -2.20 4.56 6.93
N CYS A 191 -2.02 5.27 5.80
CA CYS A 191 -0.84 5.10 4.96
C CYS A 191 0.44 5.54 5.70
N SER A 192 0.40 6.67 6.40
CA SER A 192 1.54 7.15 7.21
C SER A 192 1.91 6.15 8.31
N VAL A 193 0.92 5.65 9.04
CA VAL A 193 1.14 4.67 10.13
C VAL A 193 1.65 3.33 9.57
N GLY A 194 1.10 2.85 8.46
CA GLY A 194 1.55 1.62 7.83
C GLY A 194 2.95 1.71 7.26
N VAL A 195 3.31 2.85 6.65
CA VAL A 195 4.70 3.10 6.19
C VAL A 195 5.65 3.19 7.39
N CYS A 196 5.25 3.84 8.50
CA CYS A 196 6.06 3.82 9.75
C CYS A 196 6.30 2.39 10.24
N ASN A 197 5.28 1.51 10.19
CA ASN A 197 5.43 0.10 10.55
C ASN A 197 6.44 -0.63 9.65
N PHE A 198 6.36 -0.39 8.33
CA PHE A 198 7.33 -0.93 7.36
C PHE A 198 8.75 -0.41 7.61
N ILE A 199 8.94 0.89 7.80
CA ILE A 199 10.26 1.49 8.07
C ILE A 199 10.87 0.92 9.35
N ASN A 200 10.06 0.75 10.42
CA ASN A 200 10.52 0.10 11.66
C ASN A 200 10.90 -1.36 11.42
N PHE A 201 10.15 -2.08 10.58
CA PHE A 201 10.48 -3.45 10.20
C PHE A 201 11.84 -3.53 9.50
N VAL A 202 12.09 -2.70 8.50
CA VAL A 202 13.37 -2.67 7.76
C VAL A 202 14.51 -2.26 8.70
N LYS A 203 14.36 -1.17 9.46
CA LYS A 203 15.37 -0.67 10.41
C LYS A 203 15.80 -1.72 11.44
N SER A 204 14.87 -2.52 11.88
CA SER A 204 15.11 -3.52 12.93
C SER A 204 15.58 -4.88 12.40
N GLY A 205 15.84 -5.00 11.09
CA GLY A 205 16.15 -6.28 10.45
C GLY A 205 15.00 -7.30 10.60
N GLY A 206 13.75 -6.81 10.63
CA GLY A 206 12.55 -7.64 10.70
C GLY A 206 12.05 -7.95 12.11
N SER A 207 12.70 -7.47 13.17
CA SER A 207 12.32 -7.79 14.56
C SER A 207 11.12 -6.99 15.06
N ILE A 208 10.97 -5.73 14.64
CA ILE A 208 9.86 -4.85 15.03
C ILE A 208 8.81 -4.83 13.92
N LEU A 209 7.63 -5.39 14.21
CA LEU A 209 6.48 -5.37 13.31
C LEU A 209 5.20 -5.38 14.13
N LYS A 210 4.34 -4.40 13.93
CA LYS A 210 2.98 -4.41 14.44
C LYS A 210 2.10 -5.23 13.51
N LYS A 211 1.42 -6.25 14.06
CA LYS A 211 0.59 -7.19 13.28
C LYS A 211 -0.73 -6.56 12.85
N MET A 212 -1.23 -5.63 13.66
CA MET A 212 -2.47 -4.90 13.42
C MET A 212 -2.35 -3.50 13.99
N ILE A 213 -2.80 -2.51 13.23
CA ILE A 213 -2.95 -1.12 13.68
C ILE A 213 -4.35 -0.67 13.28
N LEU A 214 -5.09 -0.15 14.24
CA LEU A 214 -6.41 0.45 14.06
C LEU A 214 -6.26 1.95 14.15
N VAL A 215 -6.88 2.67 13.24
CA VAL A 215 -6.91 4.13 13.20
C VAL A 215 -8.36 4.58 13.13
N ASP A 216 -8.78 5.42 14.07
CA ASP A 216 -9.97 6.24 13.96
C ASP A 216 -9.52 7.68 13.69
N ALA A 217 -9.74 8.15 12.47
CA ALA A 217 -9.17 9.41 12.01
C ALA A 217 -9.87 10.63 12.62
N PHE A 218 -11.14 10.50 12.97
CA PHE A 218 -11.97 11.61 13.45
C PHE A 218 -12.14 11.62 14.97
N ASP A 219 -11.99 10.45 15.62
CA ASP A 219 -11.91 10.35 17.09
C ASP A 219 -10.46 10.34 17.59
N TYR A 220 -9.49 10.58 16.70
CA TYR A 220 -8.05 10.71 17.01
C TYR A 220 -7.44 9.48 17.69
N GLY A 221 -8.01 8.30 17.45
CA GLY A 221 -7.58 7.03 18.06
C GLY A 221 -6.58 6.27 17.19
N ILE A 222 -5.44 5.84 17.79
CA ILE A 222 -4.52 4.87 17.16
C ILE A 222 -4.21 3.77 18.17
N GLN A 223 -4.45 2.51 17.78
CA GLN A 223 -4.14 1.33 18.59
C GLN A 223 -3.27 0.37 17.78
N ALA A 224 -2.17 -0.11 18.35
CA ALA A 224 -1.20 -0.97 17.66
C ALA A 224 -0.86 -2.24 18.47
N TYR A 225 -0.98 -3.41 17.82
CA TYR A 225 -0.86 -4.75 18.40
C TYR A 225 0.28 -5.57 17.76
#